data_dde744c556f487cd07d888d05dc3d3dc
#
_entry.id   dde744c556f487cd07d888d05dc3d3dc
#
_cell.length_a   1.000
_cell.length_b   1.000
_cell.length_c   1.000
_cell.angle_alpha   90.00
_cell.angle_beta   90.00
_cell.angle_gamma   90.00
#
_symmetry.space_group_name_H-M   'P 1'
#
loop_
_entity.id
_entity.type
_entity.pdbx_description
1 polymer ?
#
loop_
_entity_poly.entity_id
_entity_poly.type
_entity_poly.pdbx_seq_one_letter_code
_entity_poly.pdbx_strand_id
1 'polypeptide(L)' 'MKEKNKILKLSKIFEDFIDDHKELEHVGSGIMLDKNPERDIDVRYKGKDYLLTITRIR' A
#
# COMPACT_ATOMS: atom_id res chain seq x y z
N MET A 1 7.94 10.51 12.42
CA MET A 1 7.85 11.47 11.34
C MET A 1 6.44 11.59 10.82
N LYS A 2 5.97 12.81 10.66
CA LYS A 2 4.59 13.05 10.28
C LYS A 2 4.24 12.49 8.90
N GLU A 3 5.13 12.65 7.93
CA GLU A 3 4.87 12.17 6.58
C GLU A 3 4.79 10.65 6.53
N LYS A 4 5.69 9.99 7.23
CA LYS A 4 5.68 8.53 7.30
C LYS A 4 4.37 8.05 7.92
N ASN A 5 3.94 8.69 9.00
CA ASN A 5 2.72 8.28 9.68
C ASN A 5 1.49 8.48 8.81
N LYS A 6 1.45 9.56 8.05
CA LYS A 6 0.33 9.81 7.15
C LYS A 6 0.25 8.78 6.04
N ILE A 7 1.39 8.42 5.47
CA ILE A 7 1.44 7.41 4.42
C ILE A 7 1.01 6.06 4.97
N LEU A 8 1.46 5.71 6.17
CA LEU A 8 1.07 4.44 6.78
C LEU A 8 -0.42 4.39 7.08
N LYS A 9 -1.00 5.49 7.56
CA LYS A 9 -2.42 5.53 7.83
C LYS A 9 -3.24 5.42 6.55
N LEU A 10 -2.81 6.11 5.51
CA LEU A 10 -3.49 6.01 4.22
C LEU A 10 -3.37 4.61 3.64
N SER A 11 -2.18 4.02 3.75
CA SER A 11 -1.95 2.66 3.29
C SER A 11 -2.88 1.68 3.98
N LYS A 12 -3.09 1.87 5.29
CA LYS A 12 -3.95 0.98 6.06
C LYS A 12 -5.38 0.98 5.54
N ILE A 13 -5.87 2.13 5.11
CA ILE A 13 -7.20 2.22 4.53
C ILE A 13 -7.31 1.32 3.31
N PHE A 14 -6.31 1.38 2.42
CA PHE A 14 -6.31 0.55 1.22
C PHE A 14 -6.09 -0.93 1.55
N GLU A 15 -5.22 -1.23 2.52
CA GLU A 15 -4.99 -2.61 2.91
C GLU A 15 -6.24 -3.23 3.49
N ASP A 16 -6.99 -2.47 4.30
CA ASP A 16 -8.25 -2.95 4.85
C ASP A 16 -9.26 -3.22 3.73
N PHE A 17 -9.32 -2.35 2.73
CA PHE A 17 -10.18 -2.55 1.59
C PHE A 17 -9.83 -3.85 0.86
N ILE A 18 -8.54 -4.07 0.65
CA ILE A 18 -8.07 -5.28 -0.03
C ILE A 18 -8.44 -6.52 0.77
N ASP A 19 -8.24 -6.47 2.08
CA ASP A 19 -8.55 -7.61 2.94
C ASP A 19 -10.04 -7.96 2.93
N ASP A 20 -10.89 -6.94 2.79
CA ASP A 20 -12.33 -7.15 2.76
C ASP A 20 -12.84 -7.61 1.40
N HIS A 21 -12.06 -7.46 0.35
CA HIS A 21 -12.52 -7.76 -1.01
C HIS A 21 -12.21 -9.21 -1.34
N LYS A 22 -13.24 -9.97 -1.69
CA LYS A 22 -13.12 -11.40 -1.92
C LYS A 22 -12.14 -11.77 -3.02
N GLU A 23 -12.04 -10.94 -4.05
CA GLU A 23 -11.22 -11.24 -5.22
C GLU A 23 -9.79 -10.77 -5.09
N LEU A 24 -9.47 -10.07 -4.02
CA LEU A 24 -8.14 -9.52 -3.81
C LEU A 24 -7.45 -10.22 -2.65
N GLU A 25 -6.15 -10.39 -2.80
CA GLU A 25 -5.35 -10.99 -1.75
C GLU A 25 -4.17 -10.06 -1.46
N HIS A 26 -4.01 -9.70 -0.20
CA HIS A 26 -2.89 -8.87 0.23
C HIS A 26 -1.67 -9.77 0.41
N VAL A 27 -0.73 -9.69 -0.50
CA VAL A 27 0.44 -10.57 -0.52
C VAL A 27 1.55 -10.05 0.38
N GLY A 28 1.75 -8.73 0.36
CA GLY A 28 2.81 -8.13 1.17
C GLY A 28 2.79 -6.62 1.02
N SER A 29 3.72 -5.97 1.68
CA SER A 29 3.84 -4.53 1.57
C SER A 29 5.26 -4.11 1.95
N GLY A 30 5.65 -2.94 1.47
CA GLY A 30 6.95 -2.38 1.78
C GLY A 30 6.85 -0.88 1.95
N ILE A 31 7.88 -0.29 2.52
CA ILE A 31 7.92 1.15 2.68
C ILE A 31 9.32 1.65 2.34
N MET A 32 9.37 2.77 1.64
CA MET A 32 10.62 3.42 1.31
C MET A 32 10.68 4.74 2.06
N LEU A 33 11.72 4.91 2.88
CA LEU A 33 11.87 6.08 3.74
C LEU A 33 12.95 7.01 3.20
N ASP A 34 12.73 7.52 2.03
CA ASP A 34 13.62 8.48 1.42
C ASP A 34 13.05 9.89 1.58
N LYS A 35 13.59 10.84 0.84
CA LYS A 35 13.10 12.22 0.84
C LYS A 35 11.60 12.29 0.59
N ASN A 36 11.11 11.38 -0.23
CA ASN A 36 9.70 11.29 -0.57
C ASN A 36 9.22 9.89 -0.21
N PRO A 37 8.74 9.70 1.01
CA PRO A 37 8.33 8.36 1.44
C PRO A 37 7.28 7.74 0.54
N GLU A 38 7.43 6.44 0.28
CA GLU A 38 6.50 5.69 -0.54
C GLU A 38 6.10 4.41 0.17
N ARG A 39 4.88 3.98 -0.08
CA ARG A 39 4.37 2.73 0.47
C ARG A 39 3.93 1.85 -0.68
N ASP A 40 4.48 0.65 -0.74
CA ASP A 40 4.13 -0.34 -1.76
C ASP A 40 3.24 -1.41 -1.16
N ILE A 41 2.22 -1.80 -1.91
CA ILE A 41 1.31 -2.85 -1.49
C ILE A 41 1.23 -3.87 -2.61
N ASP A 42 1.60 -5.12 -2.30
CA ASP A 42 1.52 -6.21 -3.26
C ASP A 42 0.15 -6.86 -3.17
N VAL A 43 -0.54 -6.91 -4.29
CA VAL A 43 -1.91 -7.43 -4.35
C VAL A 43 -1.98 -8.51 -5.40
N ARG A 44 -2.68 -9.60 -5.08
CA ARG A 44 -2.93 -10.67 -6.05
C ARG A 44 -4.38 -10.62 -6.48
N TYR A 45 -4.59 -10.65 -7.80
CA TYR A 45 -5.91 -10.65 -8.38
C TYR A 45 -5.95 -11.63 -9.53
N LYS A 46 -6.82 -12.62 -9.42
CA LYS A 46 -7.00 -13.65 -10.46
C LYS A 46 -5.69 -14.33 -10.84
N GLY A 47 -4.88 -14.66 -9.84
CA GLY A 47 -3.64 -15.38 -10.02
C GLY A 47 -2.46 -14.54 -10.50
N LYS A 48 -2.64 -13.24 -10.60
CA LYS A 48 -1.59 -12.32 -11.03
C LYS A 48 -1.27 -11.34 -9.92
N ASP A 49 0.00 -10.98 -9.80
CA ASP A 49 0.44 -10.05 -8.79
C ASP A 49 0.58 -8.65 -9.37
N TYR A 50 0.10 -7.67 -8.61
CA TYR A 50 0.15 -6.26 -8.99
C TYR A 50 0.75 -5.44 -7.86
N LEU A 51 1.41 -4.36 -8.21
CA LEU A 51 2.02 -3.47 -7.24
C LEU A 51 1.27 -2.15 -7.22
N LEU A 52 0.80 -1.76 -6.04
CA LEU A 52 0.21 -0.46 -5.81
C LEU A 52 1.20 0.39 -5.04
N THR A 53 1.45 1.60 -5.51
CA THR A 53 2.38 2.49 -4.85
C THR A 53 1.67 3.76 -4.43
N ILE A 54 1.85 4.14 -3.17
CA ILE A 54 1.30 5.37 -2.60
C ILE A 54 2.46 6.31 -2.35
N THR A 55 2.41 7.49 -2.97
CA THR A 55 3.45 8.50 -2.77
C THR A 55 2.79 9.87 -2.73
N ARG A 56 3.35 10.74 -1.92
CA ARG A 56 2.83 12.10 -1.80
C ARG A 56 3.39 12.95 -2.94
N ILE A 57 2.51 13.66 -3.60
CA ILE A 57 2.93 14.52 -4.72
C ILE A 57 3.01 15.99 -4.35
N ARG A 58 2.50 16.39 -3.18
CA ARG A 58 2.63 17.75 -2.65
C ARG A 58 2.50 17.76 -1.15
#